data_a8e9fbf14259d49853914f5fe88ea9d8
#
_entry.id   a8e9fbf14259d49853914f5fe88ea9d8
#
_cell.length_a   1.000
_cell.length_b   1.000
_cell.length_c   1.000
_cell.angle_alpha   90.00
_cell.angle_beta   90.00
_cell.angle_gamma   90.00
#
_symmetry.space_group_name_H-M   'P 1'
#
loop_
_entity.id
_entity.type
_entity.pdbx_description
1 polymer ?
#
loop_
_entity_poly.entity_id
_entity_poly.type
_entity_poly.pdbx_seq_one_letter_code
_entity_poly.pdbx_strand_id
1 'polypeptide(L)'
;MSLVIAMILDALLGEPRLLWDRIPHPAVLMGRAVGWLDHRLNRGSARRARGVLALILLAGGAGAAGFALAALPGQVAEVLAGAVLLAQRSLADHVRAVGAALRRSLPAGRQSVAMIVGRDTAAMDSPAVSRAAIESAAENLSDGVVAPALWMLAGGLPGLLVYKAVNTADSMIGHRTPRHEAFGWAAARCDDLLNLVPARVTAGLIWLTRLRPGVWGAIIRDARLHRSPNAGWPEAAMAQVLDIALSGPRSYHGQMRDFPFVHPAGRRSAGPADIDAAVAVLWRAWALLLAALSAGAVLA
;
A
#
# COMPACT_ATOMS: atom_id res chain seq x y z
N MET A 1 8.62 -20.57 7.23
CA MET A 1 8.59 -21.10 5.84
C MET A 1 7.30 -20.72 5.11
N SER A 2 6.11 -20.78 5.71
CA SER A 2 4.81 -20.45 5.08
C SER A 2 4.78 -19.08 4.38
N LEU A 3 5.35 -18.03 5.00
CA LEU A 3 5.42 -16.69 4.41
C LEU A 3 6.23 -16.67 3.11
N VAL A 4 7.37 -17.35 3.05
CA VAL A 4 8.22 -17.42 1.84
C VAL A 4 7.44 -18.08 0.70
N ILE A 5 6.76 -19.19 0.98
CA ILE A 5 5.92 -19.88 -0.01
C ILE A 5 4.75 -18.99 -0.46
N ALA A 6 4.09 -18.30 0.48
CA ALA A 6 3.01 -17.36 0.19
C ALA A 6 3.45 -16.22 -0.73
N MET A 7 4.63 -15.63 -0.47
CA MET A 7 5.20 -14.58 -1.34
C MET A 7 5.47 -15.09 -2.76
N ILE A 8 6.01 -16.30 -2.89
CA ILE A 8 6.27 -16.91 -4.20
C ILE A 8 4.95 -17.18 -4.95
N LEU A 9 3.94 -17.69 -4.25
CA LEU A 9 2.63 -17.96 -4.86
C LEU A 9 1.94 -16.67 -5.32
N ASP A 10 1.94 -15.60 -4.50
CA ASP A 10 1.43 -14.28 -4.92
C ASP A 10 2.16 -13.79 -6.18
N ALA A 11 3.49 -13.87 -6.22
CA ALA A 11 4.28 -13.42 -7.36
C ALA A 11 3.99 -14.22 -8.65
N LEU A 12 3.66 -15.51 -8.54
CA LEU A 12 3.36 -16.36 -9.67
C LEU A 12 1.90 -16.27 -10.13
N LEU A 13 0.97 -16.29 -9.20
CA LEU A 13 -0.47 -16.43 -9.49
C LEU A 13 -1.18 -15.06 -9.54
N GLY A 14 -0.77 -14.11 -8.69
CA GLY A 14 -1.46 -12.84 -8.54
C GLY A 14 -2.93 -13.02 -8.12
N GLU A 15 -3.81 -12.22 -8.73
CA GLU A 15 -5.25 -12.26 -8.48
C GLU A 15 -5.99 -12.95 -9.64
N PRO A 16 -6.17 -14.29 -9.63
CA PRO A 16 -6.83 -14.99 -10.72
C PRO A 16 -8.32 -14.64 -10.79
N ARG A 17 -8.73 -13.99 -11.89
CA ARG A 17 -10.13 -13.56 -12.12
C ARG A 17 -11.12 -14.70 -11.98
N LEU A 18 -10.79 -15.91 -12.48
CA LEU A 18 -11.66 -17.09 -12.39
C LEU A 18 -12.08 -17.41 -10.94
N LEU A 19 -11.25 -17.08 -9.97
CA LEU A 19 -11.56 -17.28 -8.55
C LEU A 19 -12.38 -16.12 -8.01
N TRP A 20 -11.95 -14.88 -8.23
CA TRP A 20 -12.53 -13.68 -7.61
C TRP A 20 -13.83 -13.22 -8.29
N ASP A 21 -14.13 -13.71 -9.49
CA ASP A 21 -15.44 -13.54 -10.11
C ASP A 21 -16.53 -14.43 -9.47
N ARG A 22 -16.12 -15.48 -8.74
CA ARG A 22 -17.03 -16.44 -8.11
C ARG A 22 -17.18 -16.28 -6.61
N ILE A 23 -16.10 -15.91 -5.93
CA ILE A 23 -16.08 -15.69 -4.48
C ILE A 23 -15.51 -14.30 -4.17
N PRO A 24 -16.05 -13.57 -3.18
CA PRO A 24 -15.54 -12.26 -2.84
C PRO A 24 -14.12 -12.37 -2.27
N HIS A 25 -13.20 -11.54 -2.78
CA HIS A 25 -11.85 -11.45 -2.25
C HIS A 25 -11.87 -11.06 -0.76
N PRO A 26 -10.99 -11.58 0.12
CA PRO A 26 -11.00 -11.24 1.56
C PRO A 26 -10.92 -9.74 1.84
N ALA A 27 -10.17 -8.96 1.05
CA ALA A 27 -10.15 -7.50 1.18
C ALA A 27 -11.53 -6.86 0.93
N VAL A 28 -12.34 -7.42 0.02
CA VAL A 28 -13.72 -6.98 -0.22
C VAL A 28 -14.60 -7.29 1.00
N LEU A 29 -14.41 -8.44 1.64
CA LEU A 29 -15.13 -8.79 2.87
C LEU A 29 -14.75 -7.84 4.02
N MET A 30 -13.47 -7.52 4.17
CA MET A 30 -13.00 -6.50 5.13
C MET A 30 -13.64 -5.14 4.84
N GLY A 31 -13.63 -4.71 3.58
CA GLY A 31 -14.27 -3.47 3.16
C GLY A 31 -15.78 -3.43 3.43
N ARG A 32 -16.49 -4.53 3.21
CA ARG A 32 -17.92 -4.66 3.57
C ARG A 32 -18.14 -4.54 5.08
N ALA A 33 -17.27 -5.15 5.89
CA ALA A 33 -17.33 -5.04 7.36
C ALA A 33 -17.09 -3.59 7.82
N VAL A 34 -16.08 -2.90 7.26
CA VAL A 34 -15.83 -1.46 7.52
C VAL A 34 -17.05 -0.62 7.14
N GLY A 35 -17.60 -0.81 5.94
CA GLY A 35 -18.76 -0.07 5.49
C GLY A 35 -20.02 -0.33 6.36
N TRP A 36 -20.22 -1.56 6.80
CA TRP A 36 -21.30 -1.91 7.72
C TRP A 36 -21.13 -1.21 9.09
N LEU A 37 -19.92 -1.20 9.65
CA LEU A 37 -19.61 -0.52 10.91
C LEU A 37 -19.77 1.00 10.77
N ASP A 38 -19.29 1.61 9.67
CA ASP A 38 -19.49 3.03 9.38
C ASP A 38 -20.98 3.38 9.32
N HIS A 39 -21.76 2.58 8.58
CA HIS A 39 -23.21 2.83 8.48
C HIS A 39 -23.94 2.68 9.82
N ARG A 40 -23.54 1.75 10.67
CA ARG A 40 -24.21 1.47 11.95
C ARG A 40 -23.76 2.38 13.08
N LEU A 41 -22.47 2.70 13.17
CA LEU A 41 -21.87 3.35 14.34
C LEU A 41 -21.54 4.83 14.09
N ASN A 42 -21.33 5.28 12.84
CA ASN A 42 -20.97 6.66 12.55
C ASN A 42 -22.19 7.60 12.58
N ARG A 43 -22.82 7.73 13.76
CA ARG A 43 -24.03 8.52 13.96
C ARG A 43 -23.96 9.27 15.30
N GLY A 44 -24.74 10.35 15.43
CA GLY A 44 -24.84 11.13 16.68
C GLY A 44 -23.57 11.88 17.07
N SER A 45 -23.44 12.25 18.34
CA SER A 45 -22.36 13.12 18.85
C SER A 45 -21.07 12.38 19.20
N ALA A 46 -21.12 11.12 19.64
CA ALA A 46 -19.96 10.38 20.13
C ALA A 46 -19.21 9.61 19.01
N ARG A 47 -19.05 10.22 17.80
CA ARG A 47 -18.47 9.55 16.64
C ARG A 47 -17.05 9.03 16.87
N ARG A 48 -16.21 9.75 17.62
CA ARG A 48 -14.83 9.33 17.90
C ARG A 48 -14.79 8.06 18.76
N ALA A 49 -15.57 7.99 19.84
CA ALA A 49 -15.64 6.80 20.69
C ALA A 49 -16.22 5.59 19.94
N ARG A 50 -17.24 5.83 19.09
CA ARG A 50 -17.81 4.78 18.24
C ARG A 50 -16.86 4.32 17.14
N GLY A 51 -16.00 5.19 16.63
CA GLY A 51 -14.92 4.84 15.74
C GLY A 51 -13.85 3.95 16.39
N VAL A 52 -13.50 4.24 17.64
CA VAL A 52 -12.63 3.35 18.46
C VAL A 52 -13.29 1.97 18.64
N LEU A 53 -14.58 1.94 18.99
CA LEU A 53 -15.33 0.68 19.13
C LEU A 53 -15.36 -0.09 17.80
N ALA A 54 -15.61 0.60 16.68
CA ALA A 54 -15.61 -0.01 15.35
C ALA A 54 -14.26 -0.66 15.00
N LEU A 55 -13.17 0.03 15.32
CA LEU A 55 -11.81 -0.49 15.10
C LEU A 55 -11.54 -1.72 15.99
N ILE A 56 -11.94 -1.68 17.28
CA ILE A 56 -11.78 -2.82 18.20
C ILE A 56 -12.55 -4.04 17.69
N LEU A 57 -13.80 -3.86 17.25
CA LEU A 57 -14.61 -4.94 16.71
C LEU A 57 -14.01 -5.51 15.42
N LEU A 58 -13.54 -4.63 14.52
CA LEU A 58 -12.92 -5.03 13.25
C LEU A 58 -11.61 -5.79 13.49
N ALA A 59 -10.69 -5.21 14.27
CA ALA A 59 -9.40 -5.81 14.57
C ALA A 59 -9.54 -7.10 15.40
N GLY A 60 -10.45 -7.10 16.38
CA GLY A 60 -10.75 -8.28 17.20
C GLY A 60 -11.35 -9.41 16.36
N GLY A 61 -12.29 -9.12 15.48
CA GLY A 61 -12.87 -10.09 14.55
C GLY A 61 -11.84 -10.63 13.55
N ALA A 62 -10.97 -9.77 13.00
CA ALA A 62 -9.88 -10.18 12.12
C ALA A 62 -8.86 -11.06 12.86
N GLY A 63 -8.48 -10.69 14.08
CA GLY A 63 -7.58 -11.49 14.92
C GLY A 63 -8.17 -12.86 15.26
N ALA A 64 -9.45 -12.90 15.66
CA ALA A 64 -10.15 -14.17 15.95
C ALA A 64 -10.22 -15.08 14.72
N ALA A 65 -10.53 -14.52 13.55
CA ALA A 65 -10.50 -15.25 12.27
C ALA A 65 -9.08 -15.78 11.98
N GLY A 66 -8.05 -14.96 12.23
CA GLY A 66 -6.65 -15.37 12.07
C GLY A 66 -6.26 -16.53 12.99
N PHE A 67 -6.65 -16.48 14.25
CA PHE A 67 -6.44 -17.60 15.18
C PHE A 67 -7.19 -18.86 14.76
N ALA A 68 -8.46 -18.73 14.33
CA ALA A 68 -9.25 -19.87 13.85
C ALA A 68 -8.61 -20.53 12.61
N LEU A 69 -8.11 -19.74 11.67
CA LEU A 69 -7.38 -20.25 10.49
C LEU A 69 -6.04 -20.88 10.87
N ALA A 70 -5.30 -20.27 11.82
CA ALA A 70 -4.02 -20.80 12.29
C ALA A 70 -4.17 -22.10 13.08
N ALA A 71 -5.36 -22.38 13.65
CA ALA A 71 -5.66 -23.62 14.34
C ALA A 71 -5.92 -24.80 13.36
N LEU A 72 -6.07 -24.55 12.06
CA LEU A 72 -6.20 -25.60 11.07
C LEU A 72 -4.88 -26.38 10.94
N PRO A 73 -4.92 -27.72 10.76
CA PRO A 73 -3.71 -28.52 10.69
C PRO A 73 -2.87 -28.19 9.44
N GLY A 74 -1.55 -28.17 9.64
CA GLY A 74 -0.59 -27.91 8.57
C GLY A 74 -0.44 -26.41 8.25
N GLN A 75 0.27 -26.09 7.17
CA GLN A 75 0.61 -24.71 6.77
C GLN A 75 -0.25 -24.17 5.61
N VAL A 76 -1.21 -24.96 5.12
CA VAL A 76 -1.97 -24.62 3.90
C VAL A 76 -2.78 -23.34 4.08
N ALA A 77 -3.47 -23.19 5.22
CA ALA A 77 -4.25 -21.98 5.51
C ALA A 77 -3.37 -20.72 5.58
N GLU A 78 -2.19 -20.82 6.21
CA GLU A 78 -1.23 -19.72 6.28
C GLU A 78 -0.70 -19.32 4.90
N VAL A 79 -0.30 -20.31 4.10
CA VAL A 79 0.24 -20.10 2.76
C VAL A 79 -0.81 -19.46 1.86
N LEU A 80 -2.04 -19.99 1.85
CA LEU A 80 -3.10 -19.48 0.99
C LEU A 80 -3.56 -18.08 1.43
N ALA A 81 -3.78 -17.86 2.73
CA ALA A 81 -4.16 -16.54 3.23
C ALA A 81 -3.07 -15.50 2.98
N GLY A 82 -1.80 -15.88 3.19
CA GLY A 82 -0.66 -15.03 2.87
C GLY A 82 -0.61 -14.69 1.38
N ALA A 83 -0.69 -15.68 0.49
CA ALA A 83 -0.65 -15.50 -0.96
C ALA A 83 -1.78 -14.59 -1.49
N VAL A 84 -2.97 -14.67 -0.87
CA VAL A 84 -4.14 -13.86 -1.27
C VAL A 84 -4.08 -12.43 -0.73
N LEU A 85 -3.46 -12.22 0.45
CA LEU A 85 -3.44 -10.91 1.11
C LEU A 85 -2.16 -10.11 0.84
N LEU A 86 -1.12 -10.74 0.28
CA LEU A 86 0.01 -10.07 -0.36
C LEU A 86 -0.41 -9.62 -1.77
N ALA A 87 0.18 -8.53 -2.25
CA ALA A 87 -0.28 -7.90 -3.48
C ALA A 87 0.87 -7.54 -4.46
N GLN A 88 2.01 -8.24 -4.43
CA GLN A 88 3.17 -7.89 -5.26
C GLN A 88 2.86 -7.98 -6.75
N ARG A 89 2.26 -9.09 -7.19
CA ARG A 89 1.93 -9.27 -8.62
C ARG A 89 0.85 -8.31 -9.07
N SER A 90 -0.23 -8.22 -8.31
CA SER A 90 -1.35 -7.31 -8.59
C SER A 90 -0.89 -5.85 -8.65
N LEU A 91 -0.07 -5.40 -7.70
CA LEU A 91 0.52 -4.06 -7.69
C LEU A 91 1.35 -3.81 -8.96
N ALA A 92 2.28 -4.71 -9.27
CA ALA A 92 3.14 -4.57 -10.43
C ALA A 92 2.33 -4.52 -11.74
N ASP A 93 1.29 -5.32 -11.86
CA ASP A 93 0.45 -5.39 -13.06
C ASP A 93 -0.42 -4.13 -13.21
N HIS A 94 -1.01 -3.60 -12.12
CA HIS A 94 -1.77 -2.35 -12.14
C HIS A 94 -0.89 -1.14 -12.52
N VAL A 95 0.29 -1.03 -11.92
CA VAL A 95 1.24 0.05 -12.25
C VAL A 95 1.71 -0.06 -13.71
N ARG A 96 2.03 -1.27 -14.17
CA ARG A 96 2.41 -1.52 -15.58
C ARG A 96 1.28 -1.16 -16.55
N ALA A 97 0.03 -1.43 -16.17
CA ALA A 97 -1.14 -1.09 -16.98
C ALA A 97 -1.27 0.42 -17.21
N VAL A 98 -0.92 1.27 -16.23
CA VAL A 98 -0.90 2.74 -16.40
C VAL A 98 0.13 3.13 -17.46
N GLY A 99 1.36 2.60 -17.41
CA GLY A 99 2.41 2.86 -18.39
C GLY A 99 1.99 2.44 -19.80
N ALA A 100 1.40 1.25 -19.95
CA ALA A 100 0.89 0.75 -21.21
C ALA A 100 -0.29 1.61 -21.75
N ALA A 101 -1.20 2.03 -20.89
CA ALA A 101 -2.31 2.90 -21.25
C ALA A 101 -1.82 4.29 -21.69
N LEU A 102 -0.86 4.87 -20.96
CA LEU A 102 -0.29 6.19 -21.27
C LEU A 102 0.46 6.21 -22.60
N ARG A 103 1.09 5.10 -23.01
CA ARG A 103 1.70 4.95 -24.36
C ARG A 103 0.64 4.97 -25.46
N ARG A 104 -0.58 4.52 -25.20
CA ARG A 104 -1.66 4.56 -26.18
C ARG A 104 -2.24 5.97 -26.35
N SER A 105 -2.59 6.60 -25.22
CA SER A 105 -3.07 7.98 -25.19
C SER A 105 -3.13 8.53 -23.77
N LEU A 106 -3.09 9.87 -23.64
CA LEU A 106 -3.26 10.53 -22.34
C LEU A 106 -4.61 10.25 -21.69
N PRO A 107 -5.77 10.26 -22.40
CA PRO A 107 -7.05 9.87 -21.81
C PRO A 107 -7.05 8.43 -21.26
N ALA A 108 -6.46 7.47 -21.98
CA ALA A 108 -6.33 6.10 -21.50
C ALA A 108 -5.43 6.02 -20.25
N GLY A 109 -4.34 6.76 -20.19
CA GLY A 109 -3.47 6.87 -19.03
C GLY A 109 -4.21 7.45 -17.82
N ARG A 110 -4.99 8.52 -17.97
CA ARG A 110 -5.84 9.13 -16.94
C ARG A 110 -6.85 8.14 -16.38
N GLN A 111 -7.52 7.39 -17.23
CA GLN A 111 -8.48 6.37 -16.84
C GLN A 111 -7.82 5.24 -16.04
N SER A 112 -6.65 4.77 -16.50
CA SER A 112 -5.92 3.70 -15.84
C SER A 112 -5.39 4.13 -14.48
N VAL A 113 -4.80 5.33 -14.36
CA VAL A 113 -4.27 5.83 -13.08
C VAL A 113 -5.38 6.11 -12.06
N ALA A 114 -6.58 6.49 -12.50
CA ALA A 114 -7.75 6.69 -11.63
C ALA A 114 -8.14 5.43 -10.84
N MET A 115 -7.75 4.23 -11.31
CA MET A 115 -8.01 2.98 -10.62
C MET A 115 -7.09 2.73 -9.42
N ILE A 116 -5.96 3.48 -9.33
CA ILE A 116 -4.93 3.26 -8.31
C ILE A 116 -4.62 4.50 -7.48
N VAL A 117 -5.29 5.63 -7.71
CA VAL A 117 -5.10 6.86 -6.94
C VAL A 117 -6.42 7.47 -6.49
N GLY A 118 -6.47 8.05 -5.29
CA GLY A 118 -7.66 8.70 -4.72
C GLY A 118 -7.75 10.21 -4.99
N ARG A 119 -7.24 10.70 -6.15
CA ARG A 119 -7.24 12.13 -6.52
C ARG A 119 -7.81 12.35 -7.92
N ASP A 120 -8.15 13.61 -8.25
CA ASP A 120 -8.68 13.94 -9.57
C ASP A 120 -7.64 13.70 -10.66
N THR A 121 -8.01 12.93 -11.69
CA THR A 121 -7.10 12.55 -12.78
C THR A 121 -7.42 13.23 -14.10
N ALA A 122 -8.61 13.83 -14.25
CA ALA A 122 -9.12 14.35 -15.52
C ALA A 122 -8.25 15.46 -16.14
N ALA A 123 -7.63 16.29 -15.30
CA ALA A 123 -6.77 17.41 -15.76
C ALA A 123 -5.26 17.06 -15.77
N MET A 124 -4.85 15.84 -15.41
CA MET A 124 -3.43 15.47 -15.36
C MET A 124 -2.82 15.46 -16.76
N ASP A 125 -1.63 16.02 -16.90
CA ASP A 125 -0.75 15.80 -18.05
C ASP A 125 -0.01 14.46 -17.94
N SER A 126 0.73 14.07 -18.97
CA SER A 126 1.48 12.80 -18.99
C SER A 126 2.50 12.68 -17.85
N PRO A 127 3.30 13.70 -17.53
CA PRO A 127 4.16 13.67 -16.34
C PRO A 127 3.40 13.50 -15.02
N ALA A 128 2.25 14.15 -14.84
CA ALA A 128 1.45 14.03 -13.62
C ALA A 128 0.85 12.62 -13.47
N VAL A 129 0.36 12.00 -14.56
CA VAL A 129 -0.11 10.60 -14.57
C VAL A 129 1.04 9.66 -14.18
N SER A 130 2.23 9.86 -14.74
CA SER A 130 3.39 9.02 -14.47
C SER A 130 3.85 9.16 -13.00
N ARG A 131 3.97 10.39 -12.48
CA ARG A 131 4.28 10.62 -11.06
C ARG A 131 3.25 9.97 -10.14
N ALA A 132 1.97 10.14 -10.44
CA ALA A 132 0.88 9.54 -9.65
C ALA A 132 0.98 8.02 -9.58
N ALA A 133 1.30 7.36 -10.69
CA ALA A 133 1.48 5.91 -10.74
C ALA A 133 2.71 5.46 -9.94
N ILE A 134 3.83 6.21 -10.00
CA ILE A 134 5.07 5.89 -9.29
C ILE A 134 4.90 6.11 -7.78
N GLU A 135 4.21 7.18 -7.35
CA GLU A 135 3.86 7.42 -5.95
C GLU A 135 3.01 6.29 -5.39
N SER A 136 1.93 5.95 -6.09
CA SER A 136 1.06 4.83 -5.72
C SER A 136 1.82 3.50 -5.67
N ALA A 137 2.76 3.27 -6.60
CA ALA A 137 3.61 2.08 -6.58
C ALA A 137 4.47 2.01 -5.32
N ALA A 138 5.10 3.10 -4.91
CA ALA A 138 5.96 3.16 -3.73
C ALA A 138 5.16 2.97 -2.43
N GLU A 139 4.03 3.67 -2.28
CA GLU A 139 3.14 3.56 -1.13
C GLU A 139 2.57 2.13 -0.99
N ASN A 140 2.04 1.57 -2.08
CA ASN A 140 1.44 0.24 -2.05
C ASN A 140 2.48 -0.89 -1.96
N LEU A 141 3.75 -0.68 -2.31
CA LEU A 141 4.82 -1.63 -1.96
C LEU A 141 4.96 -1.76 -0.44
N SER A 142 4.85 -0.64 0.29
CA SER A 142 4.81 -0.66 1.76
C SER A 142 3.56 -1.37 2.26
N ASP A 143 2.38 -0.87 1.90
CA ASP A 143 1.11 -1.23 2.53
C ASP A 143 0.52 -2.55 2.02
N GLY A 144 0.83 -2.90 0.77
CA GLY A 144 0.33 -4.11 0.12
C GLY A 144 1.28 -5.31 0.15
N VAL A 145 2.57 -5.09 0.43
CA VAL A 145 3.59 -6.14 0.32
C VAL A 145 4.45 -6.24 1.58
N VAL A 146 5.20 -5.18 1.90
CA VAL A 146 6.19 -5.24 2.99
C VAL A 146 5.51 -5.30 4.36
N ALA A 147 4.53 -4.45 4.61
CA ALA A 147 3.85 -4.41 5.90
C ALA A 147 3.06 -5.70 6.18
N PRO A 148 2.21 -6.23 5.27
CA PRO A 148 1.55 -7.51 5.50
C PRO A 148 2.55 -8.66 5.70
N ALA A 149 3.68 -8.68 4.97
CA ALA A 149 4.72 -9.69 5.17
C ALA A 149 5.37 -9.58 6.57
N LEU A 150 5.68 -8.37 7.03
CA LEU A 150 6.25 -8.16 8.37
C LEU A 150 5.25 -8.49 9.48
N TRP A 151 3.97 -8.14 9.33
CA TRP A 151 2.95 -8.49 10.32
C TRP A 151 2.62 -9.98 10.33
N MET A 152 2.70 -10.66 9.18
CA MET A 152 2.63 -12.12 9.11
C MET A 152 3.85 -12.77 9.78
N LEU A 153 5.03 -12.22 9.60
CA LEU A 153 6.25 -12.71 10.26
C LEU A 153 6.16 -12.55 11.79
N ALA A 154 5.66 -11.41 12.27
CA ALA A 154 5.61 -11.09 13.70
C ALA A 154 4.46 -11.75 14.45
N GLY A 155 3.29 -11.92 13.82
CA GLY A 155 2.08 -12.38 14.47
C GLY A 155 1.31 -13.46 13.72
N GLY A 156 1.92 -14.12 12.73
CA GLY A 156 1.25 -15.15 11.92
C GLY A 156 0.00 -14.63 11.19
N LEU A 157 -0.96 -15.51 10.97
CA LEU A 157 -2.25 -15.13 10.38
C LEU A 157 -3.03 -14.07 11.19
N PRO A 158 -3.10 -14.12 12.52
CA PRO A 158 -3.71 -13.04 13.29
C PRO A 158 -3.10 -11.68 13.01
N GLY A 159 -1.77 -11.59 12.99
CA GLY A 159 -1.04 -10.35 12.69
C GLY A 159 -1.34 -9.83 11.29
N LEU A 160 -1.29 -10.70 10.29
CA LEU A 160 -1.63 -10.38 8.90
C LEU A 160 -3.06 -9.86 8.76
N LEU A 161 -4.04 -10.56 9.32
CA LEU A 161 -5.46 -10.20 9.16
C LEU A 161 -5.81 -8.92 9.91
N VAL A 162 -5.27 -8.71 11.11
CA VAL A 162 -5.43 -7.46 11.87
C VAL A 162 -4.85 -6.29 11.09
N TYR A 163 -3.61 -6.41 10.59
CA TYR A 163 -2.99 -5.38 9.78
C TYR A 163 -3.84 -5.03 8.56
N LYS A 164 -4.25 -6.03 7.77
CA LYS A 164 -5.07 -5.81 6.56
C LYS A 164 -6.42 -5.18 6.87
N ALA A 165 -7.06 -5.56 7.98
CA ALA A 165 -8.32 -4.99 8.41
C ALA A 165 -8.17 -3.50 8.80
N VAL A 166 -7.13 -3.15 9.55
CA VAL A 166 -6.82 -1.76 9.95
C VAL A 166 -6.49 -0.91 8.72
N ASN A 167 -5.60 -1.39 7.85
CA ASN A 167 -5.22 -0.70 6.62
C ASN A 167 -6.42 -0.49 5.67
N THR A 168 -7.32 -1.48 5.56
CA THR A 168 -8.59 -1.34 4.82
C THR A 168 -9.49 -0.29 5.47
N ALA A 169 -9.56 -0.26 6.80
CA ALA A 169 -10.36 0.75 7.51
C ALA A 169 -9.80 2.15 7.29
N ASP A 170 -8.48 2.36 7.40
CA ASP A 170 -7.85 3.65 7.11
C ASP A 170 -8.16 4.10 5.68
N SER A 171 -7.96 3.23 4.70
CA SER A 171 -8.22 3.53 3.28
C SER A 171 -9.67 3.96 3.01
N MET A 172 -10.65 3.43 3.76
CA MET A 172 -12.08 3.72 3.56
C MET A 172 -12.60 4.88 4.40
N ILE A 173 -12.16 4.99 5.65
CA ILE A 173 -12.72 5.94 6.63
C ILE A 173 -11.68 6.81 7.34
N GLY A 174 -10.36 6.64 7.08
CA GLY A 174 -9.28 7.43 7.68
C GLY A 174 -9.14 8.84 7.10
N HIS A 175 -9.83 9.16 6.00
CA HIS A 175 -9.77 10.46 5.35
C HIS A 175 -10.43 11.57 6.19
N ARG A 176 -9.80 12.75 6.22
CA ARG A 176 -10.32 13.94 6.90
C ARG A 176 -11.46 14.59 6.10
N THR A 177 -12.61 13.93 6.11
CA THR A 177 -13.86 14.45 5.56
C THR A 177 -14.82 14.80 6.72
N PRO A 178 -15.81 15.66 6.54
CA PRO A 178 -16.80 15.96 7.59
C PRO A 178 -17.51 14.71 8.14
N ARG A 179 -17.62 13.66 7.32
CA ARG A 179 -18.18 12.38 7.72
C ARG A 179 -17.23 11.54 8.57
N HIS A 180 -15.95 11.47 8.21
CA HIS A 180 -15.00 10.48 8.75
C HIS A 180 -13.94 11.07 9.68
N GLU A 181 -13.73 12.39 9.74
CA GLU A 181 -12.67 13.01 10.54
C GLU A 181 -12.68 12.58 12.02
N ALA A 182 -13.88 12.49 12.62
CA ALA A 182 -14.03 12.02 13.98
C ALA A 182 -14.09 10.49 14.08
N PHE A 183 -14.86 9.85 13.22
CA PHE A 183 -15.11 8.40 13.27
C PHE A 183 -13.88 7.58 12.83
N GLY A 184 -13.22 7.98 11.74
CA GLY A 184 -12.05 7.30 11.20
C GLY A 184 -10.74 7.59 11.93
N TRP A 185 -10.76 8.52 12.91
CA TRP A 185 -9.55 8.93 13.62
C TRP A 185 -8.75 7.76 14.20
N ALA A 186 -9.43 6.80 14.82
CA ALA A 186 -8.77 5.66 15.44
C ALA A 186 -8.13 4.72 14.39
N ALA A 187 -8.82 4.47 13.27
CA ALA A 187 -8.28 3.69 12.17
C ALA A 187 -7.02 4.34 11.58
N ALA A 188 -7.07 5.66 11.29
CA ALA A 188 -5.93 6.39 10.78
C ALA A 188 -4.72 6.38 11.74
N ARG A 189 -4.94 6.55 13.04
CA ARG A 189 -3.84 6.51 14.02
C ARG A 189 -3.25 5.12 14.22
N CYS A 190 -4.10 4.09 14.19
CA CYS A 190 -3.65 2.71 14.30
C CYS A 190 -2.84 2.31 13.06
N ASP A 191 -3.32 2.65 11.87
CA ASP A 191 -2.60 2.42 10.61
C ASP A 191 -1.26 3.16 10.59
N ASP A 192 -1.24 4.46 10.98
CA ASP A 192 0.00 5.23 11.13
C ASP A 192 1.02 4.49 12.01
N LEU A 193 0.58 3.91 13.14
CA LEU A 193 1.44 3.18 14.06
C LEU A 193 1.93 1.84 13.48
N LEU A 194 1.03 1.07 12.87
CA LEU A 194 1.36 -0.23 12.29
C LEU A 194 2.33 -0.12 11.10
N ASN A 195 2.33 1.00 10.39
CA ASN A 195 3.18 1.27 9.25
C ASN A 195 4.52 1.98 9.59
N LEU A 196 4.78 2.33 10.86
CA LEU A 196 6.03 3.02 11.24
C LEU A 196 7.28 2.24 10.82
N VAL A 197 7.38 0.97 11.17
CA VAL A 197 8.51 0.11 10.81
C VAL A 197 8.45 -0.29 9.33
N PRO A 198 7.32 -0.82 8.81
CA PRO A 198 7.21 -1.23 7.42
C PRO A 198 7.62 -0.16 6.41
N ALA A 199 7.18 1.08 6.58
CA ALA A 199 7.51 2.16 5.65
C ALA A 199 9.04 2.43 5.58
N ARG A 200 9.74 2.37 6.71
CA ARG A 200 11.21 2.55 6.75
C ARG A 200 11.95 1.36 6.17
N VAL A 201 11.49 0.14 6.45
CA VAL A 201 12.01 -1.08 5.81
C VAL A 201 11.82 -1.00 4.30
N THR A 202 10.63 -0.59 3.83
CA THR A 202 10.35 -0.41 2.40
C THR A 202 11.29 0.61 1.77
N ALA A 203 11.49 1.76 2.41
CA ALA A 203 12.46 2.76 1.92
C ALA A 203 13.88 2.19 1.83
N GLY A 204 14.31 1.42 2.82
CA GLY A 204 15.60 0.72 2.82
C GLY A 204 15.71 -0.30 1.68
N LEU A 205 14.68 -1.12 1.46
CA LEU A 205 14.63 -2.08 0.36
C LEU A 205 14.71 -1.37 -1.00
N ILE A 206 13.94 -0.30 -1.21
CA ILE A 206 13.98 0.50 -2.45
C ILE A 206 15.39 1.08 -2.64
N TRP A 207 15.98 1.69 -1.62
CA TRP A 207 17.34 2.24 -1.69
C TRP A 207 18.38 1.18 -2.06
N LEU A 208 18.31 -0.02 -1.47
CA LEU A 208 19.20 -1.14 -1.75
C LEU A 208 19.14 -1.60 -3.22
N THR A 209 18.05 -1.36 -3.94
CA THR A 209 17.93 -1.77 -5.36
C THR A 209 18.94 -1.09 -6.28
N ARG A 210 19.48 0.08 -5.89
CA ARG A 210 20.44 0.86 -6.70
C ARG A 210 21.64 1.41 -5.91
N LEU A 211 21.74 1.15 -4.60
CA LEU A 211 22.86 1.53 -3.73
C LEU A 211 23.49 2.89 -4.09
N ARG A 212 22.70 3.97 -4.08
CA ARG A 212 23.21 5.33 -4.31
C ARG A 212 23.80 5.85 -2.99
N PRO A 213 25.14 5.94 -2.85
CA PRO A 213 25.76 6.46 -1.63
C PRO A 213 25.35 7.91 -1.37
N GLY A 214 25.20 8.27 -0.10
CA GLY A 214 24.92 9.65 0.32
C GLY A 214 23.46 10.12 0.20
N VAL A 215 22.57 9.38 -0.47
CA VAL A 215 21.16 9.83 -0.64
C VAL A 215 20.26 9.52 0.56
N TRP A 216 20.70 8.69 1.51
CA TRP A 216 19.85 8.33 2.66
C TRP A 216 19.43 9.54 3.50
N GLY A 217 20.33 10.50 3.71
CA GLY A 217 20.01 11.77 4.35
C GLY A 217 18.97 12.61 3.59
N ALA A 218 18.98 12.56 2.25
CA ALA A 218 17.97 13.20 1.42
C ALA A 218 16.61 12.49 1.55
N ILE A 219 16.59 11.14 1.55
CA ILE A 219 15.37 10.35 1.78
C ILE A 219 14.72 10.73 3.11
N ILE A 220 15.49 10.80 4.20
CA ILE A 220 14.98 11.19 5.54
C ILE A 220 14.40 12.61 5.50
N ARG A 221 15.09 13.55 4.88
CA ARG A 221 14.66 14.94 4.80
C ARG A 221 13.37 15.08 4.00
N ASP A 222 13.30 14.45 2.85
CA ASP A 222 12.16 14.56 1.93
C ASP A 222 10.93 13.79 2.48
N ALA A 223 11.13 12.65 3.13
CA ALA A 223 10.05 11.89 3.77
C ALA A 223 9.30 12.70 4.84
N ARG A 224 10.00 13.60 5.54
CA ARG A 224 9.41 14.47 6.57
C ARG A 224 8.51 15.56 6.01
N LEU A 225 8.58 15.87 4.71
CA LEU A 225 7.71 16.84 4.05
C LEU A 225 6.33 16.26 3.73
N HIS A 226 6.18 14.94 3.80
CA HIS A 226 4.93 14.27 3.52
C HIS A 226 3.95 14.38 4.70
N ARG A 227 2.63 14.46 4.40
CA ARG A 227 1.56 14.57 5.41
C ARG A 227 1.42 13.30 6.27
N SER A 228 1.63 12.13 5.68
CA SER A 228 1.66 10.85 6.38
C SER A 228 3.05 10.66 6.98
N PRO A 229 3.16 10.16 8.22
CA PRO A 229 4.44 9.84 8.83
C PRO A 229 5.12 8.62 8.15
N ASN A 230 4.42 7.94 7.27
CA ASN A 230 4.81 6.69 6.65
C ASN A 230 4.98 6.77 5.13
N ALA A 231 3.96 7.17 4.37
CA ALA A 231 3.97 7.16 2.90
C ALA A 231 5.15 7.95 2.29
N GLY A 232 5.60 9.01 2.95
CA GLY A 232 6.74 9.79 2.50
C GLY A 232 8.06 9.02 2.42
N TRP A 233 8.24 7.93 3.20
CA TRP A 233 9.48 7.16 3.20
C TRP A 233 9.69 6.37 1.90
N PRO A 234 8.76 5.49 1.48
CA PRO A 234 8.89 4.79 0.21
C PRO A 234 8.83 5.74 -0.99
N GLU A 235 8.03 6.82 -0.95
CA GLU A 235 7.99 7.82 -2.02
C GLU A 235 9.34 8.53 -2.17
N ALA A 236 9.95 8.99 -1.07
CA ALA A 236 11.26 9.65 -1.10
C ALA A 236 12.36 8.70 -1.60
N ALA A 237 12.35 7.44 -1.17
CA ALA A 237 13.29 6.45 -1.65
C ALA A 237 13.14 6.20 -3.15
N MET A 238 11.89 6.06 -3.64
CA MET A 238 11.60 5.86 -5.06
C MET A 238 12.02 7.07 -5.89
N ALA A 239 11.73 8.29 -5.42
CA ALA A 239 12.15 9.54 -6.08
C ALA A 239 13.66 9.62 -6.25
N GLN A 240 14.43 9.32 -5.20
CA GLN A 240 15.90 9.33 -5.22
C GLN A 240 16.48 8.24 -6.11
N VAL A 241 15.90 7.03 -6.09
CA VAL A 241 16.39 5.89 -6.88
C VAL A 241 16.13 6.09 -8.37
N LEU A 242 15.00 6.70 -8.75
CA LEU A 242 14.65 6.97 -10.14
C LEU A 242 15.14 8.32 -10.64
N ASP A 243 15.63 9.19 -9.75
CA ASP A 243 16.04 10.56 -10.04
C ASP A 243 14.90 11.41 -10.63
N ILE A 244 13.72 11.33 -10.01
CA ILE A 244 12.49 11.98 -10.43
C ILE A 244 11.90 12.76 -9.28
N ALA A 245 11.47 14.00 -9.54
CA ALA A 245 10.68 14.77 -8.59
C ALA A 245 9.26 14.20 -8.53
N LEU A 246 8.87 13.66 -7.37
CA LEU A 246 7.53 13.16 -7.10
C LEU A 246 6.71 14.17 -6.28
N SER A 247 5.44 13.88 -5.99
CA SER A 247 4.52 14.79 -5.33
C SER A 247 4.26 16.08 -6.14
N GLY A 248 4.29 17.26 -5.52
CA GLY A 248 3.96 18.53 -6.17
C GLY A 248 2.45 18.81 -6.18
N PRO A 249 2.02 19.88 -6.89
CA PRO A 249 0.62 20.30 -6.93
C PRO A 249 -0.30 19.19 -7.47
N ARG A 250 -1.46 19.03 -6.80
CA ARG A 250 -2.46 18.00 -7.16
C ARG A 250 -3.89 18.44 -6.82
N SER A 251 -4.87 17.98 -7.60
CA SER A 251 -6.28 18.30 -7.40
C SER A 251 -7.00 17.24 -6.59
N TYR A 252 -7.87 17.69 -5.67
CA TYR A 252 -8.82 16.88 -4.92
C TYR A 252 -10.19 17.55 -4.93
N HIS A 253 -11.21 16.88 -5.42
CA HIS A 253 -12.59 17.42 -5.50
C HIS A 253 -12.65 18.78 -6.23
N GLY A 254 -11.92 18.94 -7.33
CA GLY A 254 -11.84 20.14 -8.13
C GLY A 254 -11.00 21.28 -7.51
N GLN A 255 -10.38 21.07 -6.35
CA GLN A 255 -9.52 22.05 -5.68
C GLN A 255 -8.06 21.69 -5.84
N MET A 256 -7.27 22.60 -6.45
CA MET A 256 -5.82 22.46 -6.52
C MET A 256 -5.22 22.70 -5.14
N ARG A 257 -4.37 21.78 -4.70
CA ARG A 257 -3.56 21.91 -3.48
C ARG A 257 -2.09 21.88 -3.84
N ASP A 258 -1.37 22.84 -3.31
CA ASP A 258 0.07 22.95 -3.51
C ASP A 258 0.81 22.13 -2.45
N PHE A 259 1.52 21.10 -2.90
CA PHE A 259 2.38 20.26 -2.07
C PHE A 259 3.83 20.41 -2.53
N PRO A 260 4.80 20.33 -1.61
CA PRO A 260 6.20 20.35 -1.99
C PRO A 260 6.55 19.12 -2.85
N PHE A 261 7.49 19.31 -3.77
CA PHE A 261 8.07 18.18 -4.47
C PHE A 261 8.98 17.37 -3.54
N VAL A 262 8.86 16.06 -3.59
CA VAL A 262 9.80 15.10 -3.04
C VAL A 262 10.94 14.97 -4.04
N HIS A 263 12.19 15.08 -3.61
CA HIS A 263 13.36 15.16 -4.48
C HIS A 263 13.26 16.29 -5.53
N PRO A 264 13.20 17.57 -5.10
CA PRO A 264 12.92 18.70 -6.02
C PRO A 264 14.01 18.91 -7.08
N ALA A 265 15.23 18.39 -6.86
CA ALA A 265 16.32 18.41 -7.83
C ALA A 265 16.17 17.34 -8.92
N GLY A 266 15.30 16.35 -8.75
CA GLY A 266 15.05 15.31 -9.72
C GLY A 266 14.28 15.81 -10.93
N ARG A 267 14.29 15.01 -11.99
CA ARG A 267 13.62 15.32 -13.25
C ARG A 267 12.10 15.37 -13.07
N ARG A 268 11.45 16.44 -13.54
CA ARG A 268 9.99 16.63 -13.46
C ARG A 268 9.20 15.98 -14.59
N SER A 269 9.87 15.71 -15.73
CA SER A 269 9.27 15.13 -16.92
C SER A 269 9.22 13.59 -16.84
N ALA A 270 8.51 13.06 -15.84
CA ALA A 270 8.28 11.63 -15.75
C ALA A 270 7.41 11.11 -16.90
N GLY A 271 7.68 9.90 -17.38
CA GLY A 271 6.97 9.28 -18.48
C GLY A 271 6.75 7.77 -18.30
N PRO A 272 6.19 7.10 -19.33
CA PRO A 272 5.91 5.65 -19.26
C PRO A 272 7.16 4.78 -18.99
N ALA A 273 8.34 5.20 -19.45
CA ALA A 273 9.59 4.48 -19.17
C ALA A 273 9.96 4.53 -17.68
N ASP A 274 9.62 5.61 -16.98
CA ASP A 274 9.85 5.75 -15.54
C ASP A 274 8.89 4.87 -14.74
N ILE A 275 7.67 4.67 -15.24
CA ILE A 275 6.71 3.70 -14.66
C ILE A 275 7.29 2.28 -14.77
N ASP A 276 7.87 1.89 -15.92
CA ASP A 276 8.52 0.58 -16.06
C ASP A 276 9.73 0.46 -15.13
N ALA A 277 10.51 1.52 -14.98
CA ALA A 277 11.63 1.55 -14.05
C ALA A 277 11.15 1.38 -12.58
N ALA A 278 10.03 2.02 -12.20
CA ALA A 278 9.42 1.82 -10.90
C ALA A 278 8.97 0.36 -10.69
N VAL A 279 8.32 -0.26 -11.68
CA VAL A 279 7.95 -1.69 -11.63
C VAL A 279 9.18 -2.57 -11.45
N ALA A 280 10.29 -2.27 -12.11
CA ALA A 280 11.55 -3.01 -11.90
C ALA A 280 12.09 -2.84 -10.47
N VAL A 281 11.94 -1.65 -9.87
CA VAL A 281 12.30 -1.40 -8.46
C VAL A 281 11.39 -2.21 -7.53
N LEU A 282 10.06 -2.29 -7.78
CA LEU A 282 9.15 -3.11 -6.99
C LEU A 282 9.62 -4.58 -6.92
N TRP A 283 9.95 -5.18 -8.07
CA TRP A 283 10.40 -6.57 -8.15
C TRP A 283 11.76 -6.79 -7.48
N ARG A 284 12.70 -5.86 -7.60
CA ARG A 284 14.01 -5.95 -6.93
C ARG A 284 13.87 -5.81 -5.41
N ALA A 285 13.05 -4.87 -4.92
CA ALA A 285 12.79 -4.69 -3.49
C ALA A 285 12.08 -5.93 -2.90
N TRP A 286 11.12 -6.50 -3.63
CA TRP A 286 10.48 -7.76 -3.27
C TRP A 286 11.47 -8.93 -3.20
N ALA A 287 12.37 -9.05 -4.18
CA ALA A 287 13.39 -10.11 -4.20
C ALA A 287 14.37 -9.99 -3.01
N LEU A 288 14.75 -8.76 -2.64
CA LEU A 288 15.57 -8.50 -1.45
C LEU A 288 14.83 -8.91 -0.16
N LEU A 289 13.55 -8.57 -0.05
CA LEU A 289 12.72 -8.99 1.09
C LEU A 289 12.61 -10.51 1.16
N LEU A 290 12.31 -11.17 0.03
CA LEU A 290 12.21 -12.62 -0.07
C LEU A 290 13.52 -13.30 0.35
N ALA A 291 14.67 -12.80 -0.14
CA ALA A 291 15.99 -13.34 0.21
C ALA A 291 16.27 -13.21 1.71
N ALA A 292 15.97 -12.05 2.30
CA ALA A 292 16.15 -11.81 3.74
C ALA A 292 15.29 -12.75 4.59
N LEU A 293 14.01 -12.92 4.23
CA LEU A 293 13.09 -13.81 4.92
C LEU A 293 13.47 -15.29 4.74
N SER A 294 13.93 -15.68 3.56
CA SER A 294 14.41 -17.05 3.29
C SER A 294 15.66 -17.38 4.11
N ALA A 295 16.62 -16.46 4.17
CA ALA A 295 17.83 -16.62 5.01
C ALA A 295 17.45 -16.76 6.50
N GLY A 296 16.54 -15.90 7.00
CA GLY A 296 16.03 -16.01 8.37
C GLY A 296 15.34 -17.34 8.66
N ALA A 297 14.55 -17.86 7.69
CA ALA A 297 13.84 -19.12 7.86
C ALA A 297 14.74 -20.37 7.81
N VAL A 298 15.96 -20.28 7.27
CA VAL A 298 16.96 -21.35 7.27
C VAL A 298 17.77 -21.36 8.58
N LEU A 299 17.91 -20.18 9.20
CA LEU A 299 18.70 -20.04 10.43
C LEU A 299 17.89 -20.25 11.73
N ALA A 300 16.55 -20.24 11.64
CA ALA A 300 15.60 -20.48 12.74
C ALA A 300 15.16 -21.92 12.79
#